data_7da185d9dc6c3cc40845bc116df515df
#
_entry.id   7da185d9dc6c3cc40845bc116df515df
#
_cell.length_a   1.000
_cell.length_b   1.000
_cell.length_c   1.000
_cell.angle_alpha   90.00
_cell.angle_beta   90.00
_cell.angle_gamma   90.00
#
_symmetry.space_group_name_H-M   'P 1'
#
loop_
_entity.id
_entity.type
_entity.pdbx_description
1 polymer ?
#
loop_
_entity_poly.entity_id
_entity_poly.type
_entity_poly.pdbx_seq_one_letter_code
_entity_poly.pdbx_strand_id
1 'polypeptide(L)'
;MPTEDSVPAGRRFTRRSATFIGSFTFAGRVVERLGAFGQMALIASVYGSGFLADRYFIASIVPLIIGGIMGEALSANILPALVRGQADRARLVAGGFWLAAALLVAVTALYLLVAAWVVRAQAPTGSSALGVWWAFAPIGVLLGLGGYLSGVLTYFEHYVWPPFRSAVSTVGGFVLTLLVLVFTHDLLWVAWAVSGGYALSVAALMVEIRRAAGPGALSRPSREGAAAALSLAGGLTSPVLGGLIGGQIFVLIERALASTIGVGAVSTLSYARGVAFTPTIASQSVALGVYPGMVRAYEARDLEHVRGALVRGIRLTLFLALVFAAFFAAFGHETIVVLLERGAFGSQSATTVGHVLVAFSLGLLGNMGVVFTARVFYAVAYFRAGVWTQVLALAVYAAAALPMRAAWGTTGLAVAFGVAEITGASFSIVLAARRVDLAGRDVLASAIVPAALRAAVVAAALCAVRVIFSAGVPSTPNLARLAVALVVGTVAGTVVLWTSDWPELGRMKRMVRRLA
;
A
#
# COMPACT_ATOMS: atom_id res chain seq x y z
N MET A 1 -3.35 46.49 -24.44
CA MET A 1 -3.76 46.24 -23.06
C MET A 1 -5.00 45.35 -23.10
N PRO A 2 -4.90 44.07 -22.83
CA PRO A 2 -6.05 43.27 -22.47
C PRO A 2 -6.04 43.09 -20.93
N THR A 3 -7.20 43.24 -20.39
CA THR A 3 -7.62 43.31 -19.01
C THR A 3 -7.12 42.12 -18.15
N GLU A 4 -6.58 42.49 -16.99
CA GLU A 4 -6.30 41.60 -15.83
C GLU A 4 -7.61 41.06 -15.22
N ASP A 5 -8.34 40.21 -15.91
CA ASP A 5 -9.49 39.53 -15.29
C ASP A 5 -9.52 38.09 -15.72
N SER A 6 -9.15 37.24 -14.76
CA SER A 6 -9.66 35.93 -14.42
C SER A 6 -8.57 34.93 -13.97
N VAL A 7 -7.86 35.26 -12.89
CA VAL A 7 -7.40 34.20 -11.97
C VAL A 7 -8.62 33.89 -11.11
N PRO A 8 -9.23 32.70 -11.20
CA PRO A 8 -10.29 32.35 -10.26
C PRO A 8 -9.66 32.37 -8.88
N ALA A 9 -10.10 33.35 -8.06
CA ALA A 9 -9.72 33.47 -6.68
C ALA A 9 -9.88 32.08 -6.02
N GLY A 10 -8.78 31.50 -5.59
CA GLY A 10 -8.75 30.15 -5.03
C GLY A 10 -9.90 29.98 -4.04
N ARG A 11 -10.84 29.10 -4.33
CA ARG A 11 -11.92 28.73 -3.41
C ARG A 11 -11.23 28.36 -2.11
N ARG A 12 -11.44 29.16 -1.07
CA ARG A 12 -10.90 28.90 0.27
C ARG A 12 -11.28 27.47 0.64
N PHE A 13 -10.30 26.60 0.76
CA PHE A 13 -10.45 25.23 1.20
C PHE A 13 -11.14 25.25 2.57
N THR A 14 -12.44 25.04 2.62
CA THR A 14 -13.20 25.03 3.86
C THR A 14 -12.92 23.71 4.61
N ARG A 15 -13.04 23.73 5.94
CA ARG A 15 -12.91 22.48 6.77
C ARG A 15 -13.85 21.36 6.27
N ARG A 16 -15.01 21.72 5.70
CA ARG A 16 -15.96 20.76 5.11
C ARG A 16 -15.41 20.05 3.89
N SER A 17 -14.70 20.76 3.00
CA SER A 17 -14.10 20.14 1.82
C SER A 17 -12.98 19.18 2.16
N ALA A 18 -12.13 19.48 3.16
CA ALA A 18 -11.05 18.59 3.60
C ALA A 18 -11.59 17.29 4.23
N THR A 19 -12.66 17.39 5.05
CA THR A 19 -13.30 16.20 5.66
C THR A 19 -13.96 15.34 4.58
N PHE A 20 -14.63 15.94 3.62
CA PHE A 20 -15.27 15.26 2.50
C PHE A 20 -14.25 14.48 1.66
N ILE A 21 -13.15 15.12 1.23
CA ILE A 21 -12.08 14.47 0.46
C ILE A 21 -11.47 13.31 1.26
N GLY A 22 -11.22 13.51 2.56
CA GLY A 22 -10.69 12.46 3.44
C GLY A 22 -11.60 11.24 3.52
N SER A 23 -12.92 11.46 3.65
CA SER A 23 -13.90 10.37 3.70
C SER A 23 -13.97 9.59 2.40
N PHE A 24 -13.94 10.27 1.25
CA PHE A 24 -13.92 9.62 -0.07
C PHE A 24 -12.62 8.85 -0.31
N THR A 25 -11.48 9.39 0.11
CA THR A 25 -10.19 8.69 0.00
C THR A 25 -10.20 7.41 0.84
N PHE A 26 -10.74 7.48 2.06
CA PHE A 26 -10.87 6.30 2.90
C PHE A 26 -11.82 5.25 2.28
N ALA A 27 -12.99 5.66 1.82
CA ALA A 27 -13.94 4.77 1.15
C ALA A 27 -13.32 4.10 -0.09
N GLY A 28 -12.63 4.86 -0.93
CA GLY A 28 -11.91 4.31 -2.09
C GLY A 28 -10.88 3.25 -1.71
N ARG A 29 -10.13 3.47 -0.62
CA ARG A 29 -9.15 2.50 -0.10
C ARG A 29 -9.80 1.23 0.46
N VAL A 30 -10.95 1.36 1.13
CA VAL A 30 -11.69 0.19 1.62
C VAL A 30 -12.20 -0.64 0.44
N VAL A 31 -12.82 -0.02 -0.55
CA VAL A 31 -13.31 -0.70 -1.75
C VAL A 31 -12.16 -1.36 -2.53
N GLU A 32 -11.03 -0.67 -2.68
CA GLU A 32 -9.80 -1.24 -3.26
C GLU A 32 -9.39 -2.53 -2.55
N ARG A 33 -9.36 -2.51 -1.21
CA ARG A 33 -8.96 -3.69 -0.43
C ARG A 33 -9.95 -4.84 -0.54
N LEU A 34 -11.24 -4.55 -0.55
CA LEU A 34 -12.26 -5.58 -0.77
C LEU A 34 -12.11 -6.23 -2.15
N GLY A 35 -11.88 -5.44 -3.20
CA GLY A 35 -11.59 -5.95 -4.54
C GLY A 35 -10.32 -6.79 -4.59
N ALA A 36 -9.23 -6.33 -3.96
CA ALA A 36 -7.97 -7.07 -3.89
C ALA A 36 -8.10 -8.39 -3.11
N PHE A 37 -8.86 -8.39 -2.00
CA PHE A 37 -9.16 -9.62 -1.26
C PHE A 37 -10.02 -10.58 -2.08
N GLY A 38 -11.06 -10.08 -2.76
CA GLY A 38 -11.88 -10.89 -3.64
C GLY A 38 -11.04 -11.56 -4.73
N GLN A 39 -10.17 -10.79 -5.38
CA GLN A 39 -9.22 -11.30 -6.38
C GLN A 39 -8.31 -12.37 -5.80
N MET A 40 -7.72 -12.12 -4.63
CA MET A 40 -6.84 -13.06 -3.95
C MET A 40 -7.58 -14.36 -3.57
N ALA A 41 -8.80 -14.26 -3.08
CA ALA A 41 -9.62 -15.41 -2.72
C ALA A 41 -10.03 -16.25 -3.95
N LEU A 42 -10.30 -15.62 -5.10
CA LEU A 42 -10.53 -16.33 -6.36
C LEU A 42 -9.29 -17.10 -6.82
N ILE A 43 -8.12 -16.45 -6.82
CA ILE A 43 -6.86 -17.10 -7.18
C ILE A 43 -6.57 -18.28 -6.24
N ALA A 44 -6.76 -18.10 -4.93
CA ALA A 44 -6.59 -19.16 -3.95
C ALA A 44 -7.55 -20.32 -4.19
N SER A 45 -8.84 -20.05 -4.43
CA SER A 45 -9.86 -21.10 -4.62
C SER A 45 -9.65 -21.93 -5.89
N VAL A 46 -9.09 -21.35 -6.95
CA VAL A 46 -8.90 -22.02 -8.24
C VAL A 46 -7.52 -22.68 -8.35
N TYR A 47 -6.46 -22.00 -7.89
CA TYR A 47 -5.08 -22.47 -8.10
C TYR A 47 -4.38 -22.91 -6.80
N GLY A 48 -5.02 -22.73 -5.64
CA GLY A 48 -4.45 -23.10 -4.34
C GLY A 48 -3.17 -22.32 -4.02
N SER A 49 -2.23 -22.99 -3.32
CA SER A 49 -0.84 -22.55 -3.11
C SER A 49 0.11 -23.42 -3.92
N GLY A 50 -0.10 -23.53 -5.23
CA GLY A 50 0.64 -24.39 -6.14
C GLY A 50 1.41 -23.60 -7.20
N PHE A 51 1.95 -24.35 -8.18
CA PHE A 51 2.76 -23.82 -9.28
C PHE A 51 2.06 -22.70 -10.06
N LEU A 52 0.77 -22.83 -10.36
CA LEU A 52 0.02 -21.81 -11.12
C LEU A 52 -0.17 -20.52 -10.31
N ALA A 53 -0.41 -20.64 -9.00
CA ALA A 53 -0.50 -19.48 -8.11
C ALA A 53 0.87 -18.78 -7.98
N ASP A 54 1.97 -19.53 -7.84
CA ASP A 54 3.32 -18.95 -7.84
C ASP A 54 3.59 -18.18 -9.13
N ARG A 55 3.24 -18.78 -10.27
CA ARG A 55 3.40 -18.17 -11.59
C ARG A 55 2.59 -16.87 -11.73
N TYR A 56 1.35 -16.85 -11.22
CA TYR A 56 0.53 -15.64 -11.15
C TYR A 56 1.24 -14.52 -10.40
N PHE A 57 1.71 -14.80 -9.19
CA PHE A 57 2.34 -13.79 -8.34
C PHE A 57 3.72 -13.36 -8.85
N ILE A 58 4.51 -14.24 -9.45
CA ILE A 58 5.81 -13.89 -10.03
C ILE A 58 5.62 -13.02 -11.28
N ALA A 59 4.73 -13.41 -12.18
CA ALA A 59 4.52 -12.67 -13.43
C ALA A 59 3.87 -11.29 -13.22
N SER A 60 3.01 -11.14 -12.21
CA SER A 60 2.33 -9.87 -11.93
C SER A 60 3.19 -8.84 -11.21
N ILE A 61 4.22 -9.26 -10.44
CA ILE A 61 4.92 -8.36 -9.51
C ILE A 61 5.68 -7.24 -10.19
N VAL A 62 6.45 -7.54 -11.25
CA VAL A 62 7.31 -6.53 -11.90
C VAL A 62 6.48 -5.47 -12.63
N PRO A 63 5.43 -5.80 -13.40
CA PRO A 63 4.51 -4.81 -13.95
C PRO A 63 3.86 -3.91 -12.88
N LEU A 64 3.45 -4.50 -11.75
CA LEU A 64 2.88 -3.72 -10.63
C LEU A 64 3.90 -2.76 -10.01
N ILE A 65 5.15 -3.18 -9.88
CA ILE A 65 6.24 -2.34 -9.38
C ILE A 65 6.52 -1.19 -10.34
N ILE A 66 6.71 -1.50 -11.63
CA ILE A 66 6.98 -0.49 -12.66
C ILE A 66 5.86 0.56 -12.67
N GLY A 67 4.60 0.11 -12.79
CA GLY A 67 3.45 0.99 -12.85
C GLY A 67 3.24 1.77 -11.55
N GLY A 68 3.47 1.16 -10.40
CA GLY A 68 3.34 1.80 -9.09
C GLY A 68 4.35 2.93 -8.90
N ILE A 69 5.65 2.65 -9.08
CA ILE A 69 6.72 3.65 -8.92
C ILE A 69 6.56 4.78 -9.94
N MET A 70 6.41 4.41 -11.21
CA MET A 70 6.27 5.41 -12.28
C MET A 70 4.99 6.24 -12.12
N GLY A 71 3.88 5.62 -11.72
CA GLY A 71 2.63 6.31 -11.50
C GLY A 71 2.69 7.34 -10.38
N GLU A 72 3.28 7.00 -9.25
CA GLU A 72 3.49 7.95 -8.14
C GLU A 72 4.46 9.07 -8.52
N ALA A 73 5.55 8.74 -9.23
CA ALA A 73 6.50 9.72 -9.71
C ALA A 73 5.87 10.70 -10.70
N LEU A 74 5.15 10.20 -11.68
CA LEU A 74 4.48 11.03 -12.70
C LEU A 74 3.39 11.90 -12.05
N SER A 75 2.61 11.36 -11.11
CA SER A 75 1.61 12.13 -10.35
C SER A 75 2.24 13.27 -9.55
N ALA A 76 3.35 13.01 -8.86
CA ALA A 76 4.02 13.99 -8.03
C ALA A 76 4.65 15.14 -8.84
N ASN A 77 5.09 14.87 -10.08
CA ASN A 77 5.78 15.84 -10.92
C ASN A 77 4.85 16.69 -11.80
N ILE A 78 3.72 16.11 -12.27
CA ILE A 78 2.82 16.83 -13.17
C ILE A 78 2.11 18.01 -12.49
N LEU A 79 1.73 17.88 -11.22
CA LEU A 79 1.01 18.91 -10.50
C LEU A 79 1.82 20.21 -10.36
N PRO A 80 3.08 20.22 -9.86
CA PRO A 80 3.91 21.43 -9.81
C PRO A 80 4.18 22.03 -11.20
N ALA A 81 4.29 21.21 -12.24
CA ALA A 81 4.54 21.66 -13.59
C ALA A 81 3.33 22.40 -14.17
N LEU A 82 2.12 21.89 -13.95
CA LEU A 82 0.89 22.57 -14.38
C LEU A 82 0.64 23.87 -13.61
N VAL A 83 1.06 23.94 -12.34
CA VAL A 83 0.95 25.17 -11.54
C VAL A 83 1.95 26.23 -11.97
N ARG A 84 3.20 25.85 -12.31
CA ARG A 84 4.26 26.78 -12.74
C ARG A 84 4.19 27.16 -14.21
N GLY A 85 3.56 26.32 -15.03
CA GLY A 85 3.54 26.49 -16.48
C GLY A 85 2.71 27.70 -16.92
N GLN A 86 3.35 28.64 -17.62
CA GLN A 86 2.69 29.73 -18.36
C GLN A 86 2.26 29.29 -19.77
N ALA A 87 2.63 28.09 -20.20
CA ALA A 87 2.33 27.52 -21.52
C ALA A 87 0.88 27.01 -21.61
N ASP A 88 0.41 26.76 -22.83
CA ASP A 88 -0.87 26.12 -23.12
C ASP A 88 -1.00 24.80 -22.35
N ARG A 89 -1.83 24.82 -21.30
CA ARG A 89 -2.02 23.71 -20.37
C ARG A 89 -2.48 22.42 -21.05
N ALA A 90 -3.30 22.54 -22.09
CA ALA A 90 -3.77 21.39 -22.85
C ALA A 90 -2.61 20.71 -23.59
N ARG A 91 -1.68 21.48 -24.16
CA ARG A 91 -0.46 20.94 -24.81
C ARG A 91 0.48 20.27 -23.80
N LEU A 92 0.63 20.84 -22.59
CA LEU A 92 1.45 20.24 -21.54
C LEU A 92 0.86 18.91 -21.05
N VAL A 93 -0.46 18.84 -20.85
CA VAL A 93 -1.16 17.60 -20.45
C VAL A 93 -1.03 16.54 -21.55
N ALA A 94 -1.29 16.92 -22.82
CA ALA A 94 -1.17 15.99 -23.95
C ALA A 94 0.28 15.51 -24.14
N GLY A 95 1.26 16.41 -24.14
CA GLY A 95 2.68 16.09 -24.29
C GLY A 95 3.19 15.19 -23.17
N GLY A 96 2.83 15.49 -21.93
CA GLY A 96 3.18 14.68 -20.76
C GLY A 96 2.54 13.29 -20.78
N PHE A 97 1.30 13.16 -21.25
CA PHE A 97 0.62 11.87 -21.39
C PHE A 97 1.35 10.96 -22.39
N TRP A 98 1.68 11.47 -23.57
CA TRP A 98 2.35 10.68 -24.59
C TRP A 98 3.80 10.35 -24.23
N LEU A 99 4.52 11.28 -23.59
CA LEU A 99 5.85 11.00 -23.06
C LEU A 99 5.82 9.92 -21.97
N ALA A 100 4.89 10.03 -21.03
CA ALA A 100 4.68 9.01 -19.99
C ALA A 100 4.33 7.65 -20.62
N ALA A 101 3.43 7.62 -21.60
CA ALA A 101 3.07 6.40 -22.33
C ALA A 101 4.29 5.76 -23.03
N ALA A 102 5.07 6.56 -23.75
CA ALA A 102 6.27 6.07 -24.43
C ALA A 102 7.32 5.51 -23.46
N LEU A 103 7.58 6.21 -22.35
CA LEU A 103 8.50 5.76 -21.31
C LEU A 103 8.03 4.44 -20.67
N LEU A 104 6.76 4.37 -20.29
CA LEU A 104 6.17 3.18 -19.66
C LEU A 104 6.18 1.97 -20.62
N VAL A 105 5.86 2.20 -21.90
CA VAL A 105 5.96 1.15 -22.94
C VAL A 105 7.41 0.69 -23.10
N ALA A 106 8.37 1.60 -23.16
CA ALA A 106 9.79 1.25 -23.29
C ALA A 106 10.29 0.43 -22.08
N VAL A 107 9.96 0.85 -20.85
CA VAL A 107 10.34 0.11 -19.63
C VAL A 107 9.63 -1.25 -19.57
N THR A 108 8.38 -1.33 -19.99
CA THR A 108 7.63 -2.59 -20.05
C THR A 108 8.18 -3.53 -21.14
N ALA A 109 8.58 -2.99 -22.29
CA ALA A 109 9.24 -3.77 -23.33
C ALA A 109 10.59 -4.34 -22.86
N LEU A 110 11.40 -3.53 -22.17
CA LEU A 110 12.64 -4.00 -21.54
C LEU A 110 12.38 -5.13 -20.54
N TYR A 111 11.35 -4.97 -19.68
CA TYR A 111 10.92 -6.04 -18.79
C TYR A 111 10.58 -7.33 -19.53
N LEU A 112 9.80 -7.26 -20.61
CA LEU A 112 9.44 -8.43 -21.40
C LEU A 112 10.63 -9.11 -22.08
N LEU A 113 11.62 -8.33 -22.54
CA LEU A 113 12.86 -8.87 -23.08
C LEU A 113 13.66 -9.63 -22.03
N VAL A 114 13.80 -9.06 -20.82
CA VAL A 114 14.46 -9.72 -19.69
C VAL A 114 13.67 -10.97 -19.27
N ALA A 115 12.36 -10.88 -19.16
CA ALA A 115 11.51 -12.02 -18.82
C ALA A 115 11.64 -13.15 -19.87
N ALA A 116 11.64 -12.81 -21.16
CA ALA A 116 11.82 -13.78 -22.22
C ALA A 116 13.19 -14.47 -22.15
N TRP A 117 14.25 -13.71 -21.83
CA TRP A 117 15.59 -14.26 -21.64
C TRP A 117 15.65 -15.22 -20.45
N VAL A 118 15.09 -14.82 -19.29
CA VAL A 118 15.07 -15.65 -18.07
C VAL A 118 14.28 -16.95 -18.30
N VAL A 119 13.08 -16.86 -18.90
CA VAL A 119 12.24 -18.04 -19.16
C VAL A 119 12.91 -18.99 -20.12
N ARG A 120 13.56 -18.49 -21.18
CA ARG A 120 14.31 -19.35 -22.14
C ARG A 120 15.52 -20.02 -21.50
N ALA A 121 16.19 -19.35 -20.58
CA ALA A 121 17.34 -19.90 -19.88
C ALA A 121 16.94 -21.04 -18.90
N GLN A 122 15.73 -20.99 -18.34
CA GLN A 122 15.24 -21.96 -17.36
C GLN A 122 14.45 -23.12 -17.97
N ALA A 123 13.75 -22.90 -19.07
CA ALA A 123 12.90 -23.89 -19.73
C ALA A 123 12.88 -23.70 -21.25
N PRO A 124 13.78 -24.35 -22.01
CA PRO A 124 13.88 -24.18 -23.45
C PRO A 124 12.62 -24.55 -24.26
N THR A 125 11.69 -25.31 -23.69
CA THR A 125 10.56 -25.94 -24.40
C THR A 125 9.17 -25.36 -24.08
N GLY A 126 9.06 -24.26 -23.29
CA GLY A 126 7.75 -23.82 -22.77
C GLY A 126 7.26 -22.48 -23.34
N SER A 127 6.67 -22.45 -24.57
CA SER A 127 6.04 -21.24 -25.13
C SER A 127 4.84 -20.71 -24.30
N SER A 128 4.10 -21.60 -23.59
CA SER A 128 2.99 -21.23 -22.72
C SER A 128 3.40 -20.43 -21.49
N ALA A 129 4.68 -20.52 -21.05
CA ALA A 129 5.19 -19.78 -19.92
C ALA A 129 5.18 -18.28 -20.17
N LEU A 130 5.61 -17.83 -21.34
CA LEU A 130 5.69 -16.41 -21.70
C LEU A 130 4.32 -15.73 -21.83
N GLY A 131 3.28 -16.45 -22.23
CA GLY A 131 1.93 -15.89 -22.42
C GLY A 131 1.40 -15.16 -21.18
N VAL A 132 1.59 -15.72 -19.98
CA VAL A 132 1.13 -15.11 -18.72
C VAL A 132 1.89 -13.81 -18.42
N TRP A 133 3.21 -13.74 -18.74
CA TRP A 133 4.01 -12.52 -18.57
C TRP A 133 3.54 -11.42 -19.53
N TRP A 134 3.24 -11.78 -20.78
CA TRP A 134 2.66 -10.86 -21.75
C TRP A 134 1.29 -10.33 -21.31
N ALA A 135 0.45 -11.19 -20.72
CA ALA A 135 -0.87 -10.80 -20.27
C ALA A 135 -0.84 -9.82 -19.08
N PHE A 136 0.17 -9.89 -18.19
CA PHE A 136 0.36 -8.94 -17.10
C PHE A 136 1.12 -7.67 -17.50
N ALA A 137 1.90 -7.68 -18.57
CA ALA A 137 2.73 -6.55 -18.99
C ALA A 137 1.97 -5.22 -19.13
N PRO A 138 0.73 -5.17 -19.68
CA PRO A 138 -0.03 -3.92 -19.78
C PRO A 138 -0.28 -3.23 -18.45
N ILE A 139 -0.29 -3.96 -17.32
CA ILE A 139 -0.50 -3.37 -15.98
C ILE A 139 0.55 -2.28 -15.69
N GLY A 140 1.81 -2.49 -16.07
CA GLY A 140 2.87 -1.52 -15.87
C GLY A 140 2.56 -0.18 -16.55
N VAL A 141 2.10 -0.24 -17.77
CA VAL A 141 1.70 0.95 -18.55
C VAL A 141 0.44 1.57 -17.98
N LEU A 142 -0.60 0.77 -17.77
CA LEU A 142 -1.92 1.25 -17.34
C LEU A 142 -1.89 1.86 -15.94
N LEU A 143 -1.22 1.21 -14.99
CA LEU A 143 -1.08 1.71 -13.62
C LEU A 143 -0.26 3.01 -13.58
N GLY A 144 0.81 3.09 -14.37
CA GLY A 144 1.64 4.28 -14.50
C GLY A 144 0.89 5.45 -15.11
N LEU A 145 0.18 5.23 -16.23
CA LEU A 145 -0.70 6.24 -16.85
C LEU A 145 -1.83 6.66 -15.91
N GLY A 146 -2.42 5.73 -15.18
CA GLY A 146 -3.43 6.04 -14.17
C GLY A 146 -2.89 6.99 -13.09
N GLY A 147 -1.61 6.86 -12.69
CA GLY A 147 -0.94 7.80 -11.80
C GLY A 147 -0.83 9.19 -12.41
N TYR A 148 -0.32 9.29 -13.63
CA TYR A 148 -0.24 10.55 -14.38
C TYR A 148 -1.59 11.27 -14.46
N LEU A 149 -2.62 10.56 -14.93
CA LEU A 149 -3.98 11.10 -15.10
C LEU A 149 -4.59 11.55 -13.76
N SER A 150 -4.29 10.83 -12.66
CA SER A 150 -4.71 11.23 -11.31
C SER A 150 -4.06 12.54 -10.87
N GLY A 151 -2.79 12.76 -11.18
CA GLY A 151 -2.09 14.01 -10.92
C GLY A 151 -2.72 15.19 -11.71
N VAL A 152 -3.06 14.96 -12.98
CA VAL A 152 -3.75 15.95 -13.81
C VAL A 152 -5.15 16.29 -13.27
N LEU A 153 -5.96 15.28 -12.87
CA LEU A 153 -7.28 15.50 -12.28
C LEU A 153 -7.21 16.26 -10.96
N THR A 154 -6.17 16.02 -10.16
CA THR A 154 -5.92 16.77 -8.93
C THR A 154 -5.69 18.25 -9.21
N TYR A 155 -5.00 18.61 -10.30
CA TYR A 155 -4.83 20.00 -10.75
C TYR A 155 -6.17 20.66 -11.10
N PHE A 156 -7.09 19.93 -11.76
CA PHE A 156 -8.43 20.41 -12.10
C PHE A 156 -9.43 20.36 -10.93
N GLU A 157 -8.96 20.12 -9.71
CA GLU A 157 -9.78 20.02 -8.49
C GLU A 157 -10.81 18.87 -8.49
N HIS A 158 -10.64 17.87 -9.36
CA HIS A 158 -11.46 16.66 -9.41
C HIS A 158 -10.95 15.61 -8.39
N TYR A 159 -11.15 15.86 -7.11
CA TYR A 159 -10.55 15.06 -6.02
C TYR A 159 -11.23 13.70 -5.77
N VAL A 160 -12.35 13.41 -6.40
CA VAL A 160 -13.10 12.15 -6.18
C VAL A 160 -12.45 10.99 -6.93
N TRP A 161 -12.10 11.17 -8.20
CA TRP A 161 -11.61 10.09 -9.05
C TRP A 161 -10.22 9.54 -8.70
N PRO A 162 -9.21 10.33 -8.34
CA PRO A 162 -7.89 9.83 -8.00
C PRO A 162 -7.88 8.74 -6.91
N PRO A 163 -8.61 8.86 -5.79
CA PRO A 163 -8.70 7.79 -4.79
C PRO A 163 -9.42 6.53 -5.29
N PHE A 164 -10.43 6.69 -6.16
CA PHE A 164 -11.20 5.55 -6.68
C PHE A 164 -10.53 4.81 -7.83
N ARG A 165 -9.47 5.34 -8.40
CA ARG A 165 -8.68 4.69 -9.45
C ARG A 165 -8.32 3.24 -9.10
N SER A 166 -7.72 3.04 -7.93
CA SER A 166 -7.31 1.72 -7.45
C SER A 166 -8.52 0.82 -7.16
N ALA A 167 -9.62 1.39 -6.65
CA ALA A 167 -10.85 0.65 -6.42
C ALA A 167 -11.44 0.14 -7.75
N VAL A 168 -11.51 0.98 -8.79
CA VAL A 168 -12.01 0.58 -10.12
C VAL A 168 -11.13 -0.52 -10.72
N SER A 169 -9.80 -0.42 -10.61
CA SER A 169 -8.90 -1.44 -11.16
C SER A 169 -9.01 -2.78 -10.43
N THR A 170 -9.09 -2.77 -9.10
CA THR A 170 -9.14 -4.03 -8.32
C THR A 170 -10.51 -4.69 -8.38
N VAL A 171 -11.60 -3.92 -8.25
CA VAL A 171 -12.96 -4.46 -8.38
C VAL A 171 -13.24 -4.87 -9.83
N GLY A 172 -12.83 -4.05 -10.80
CA GLY A 172 -12.95 -4.41 -12.23
C GLY A 172 -12.18 -5.68 -12.56
N GLY A 173 -10.94 -5.80 -12.08
CA GLY A 173 -10.14 -7.02 -12.22
C GLY A 173 -10.79 -8.23 -11.57
N PHE A 174 -11.34 -8.09 -10.36
CA PHE A 174 -12.08 -9.13 -9.65
C PHE A 174 -13.30 -9.59 -10.44
N VAL A 175 -14.14 -8.67 -10.91
CA VAL A 175 -15.35 -8.99 -11.67
C VAL A 175 -14.99 -9.66 -13.01
N LEU A 176 -14.02 -9.12 -13.74
CA LEU A 176 -13.58 -9.73 -15.01
C LEU A 176 -12.96 -11.11 -14.79
N THR A 177 -12.19 -11.31 -13.72
CA THR A 177 -11.66 -12.63 -13.36
C THR A 177 -12.78 -13.60 -13.03
N LEU A 178 -13.78 -13.18 -12.27
CA LEU A 178 -14.95 -14.00 -11.96
C LEU A 178 -15.68 -14.43 -13.25
N LEU A 179 -15.90 -13.50 -14.17
CA LEU A 179 -16.52 -13.78 -15.47
C LEU A 179 -15.69 -14.78 -16.30
N VAL A 180 -14.38 -14.60 -16.36
CA VAL A 180 -13.48 -15.51 -17.09
C VAL A 180 -13.52 -16.92 -16.50
N LEU A 181 -13.53 -17.03 -15.16
CA LEU A 181 -13.54 -18.33 -14.48
C LEU A 181 -14.83 -19.13 -14.68
N VAL A 182 -15.92 -18.50 -15.13
CA VAL A 182 -17.13 -19.22 -15.57
C VAL A 182 -16.87 -20.03 -16.84
N PHE A 183 -15.97 -19.55 -17.71
CA PHE A 183 -15.72 -20.17 -19.02
C PHE A 183 -14.42 -20.99 -19.06
N THR A 184 -13.39 -20.58 -18.31
CA THR A 184 -12.08 -21.24 -18.34
C THR A 184 -11.31 -21.02 -17.04
N HIS A 185 -10.51 -22.02 -16.66
CA HIS A 185 -9.58 -21.95 -15.54
C HIS A 185 -8.13 -21.71 -16.00
N ASP A 186 -7.93 -21.30 -17.26
CA ASP A 186 -6.61 -21.00 -17.79
C ASP A 186 -6.08 -19.67 -17.20
N LEU A 187 -4.90 -19.75 -16.59
CA LEU A 187 -4.21 -18.62 -15.97
C LEU A 187 -3.95 -17.45 -16.95
N LEU A 188 -3.79 -17.74 -18.23
CA LEU A 188 -3.58 -16.73 -19.27
C LEU A 188 -4.75 -15.74 -19.34
N TRP A 189 -5.98 -16.27 -19.39
CA TRP A 189 -7.18 -15.45 -19.47
C TRP A 189 -7.47 -14.70 -18.17
N VAL A 190 -7.15 -15.33 -17.04
CA VAL A 190 -7.21 -14.65 -15.73
C VAL A 190 -6.23 -13.48 -15.66
N ALA A 191 -5.01 -13.62 -16.18
CA ALA A 191 -4.04 -12.54 -16.25
C ALA A 191 -4.52 -11.37 -17.14
N TRP A 192 -5.15 -11.67 -18.28
CA TRP A 192 -5.80 -10.65 -19.13
C TRP A 192 -6.98 -9.97 -18.44
N ALA A 193 -7.79 -10.70 -17.68
CA ALA A 193 -8.89 -10.13 -16.90
C ALA A 193 -8.41 -9.13 -15.86
N VAL A 194 -7.32 -9.45 -15.14
CA VAL A 194 -6.71 -8.53 -14.19
C VAL A 194 -6.21 -7.27 -14.90
N SER A 195 -5.50 -7.41 -16.02
CA SER A 195 -5.04 -6.29 -16.84
C SER A 195 -6.20 -5.45 -17.36
N GLY A 196 -7.33 -6.08 -17.70
CA GLY A 196 -8.58 -5.44 -18.09
C GLY A 196 -9.15 -4.52 -17.00
N GLY A 197 -9.04 -4.91 -15.73
CA GLY A 197 -9.42 -4.06 -14.60
C GLY A 197 -8.65 -2.74 -14.56
N TYR A 198 -7.34 -2.79 -14.82
CA TYR A 198 -6.52 -1.57 -14.93
C TYR A 198 -6.89 -0.75 -16.17
N ALA A 199 -7.22 -1.39 -17.28
CA ALA A 199 -7.69 -0.71 -18.49
C ALA A 199 -9.01 0.03 -18.23
N LEU A 200 -9.96 -0.57 -17.53
CA LEU A 200 -11.21 0.09 -17.12
C LEU A 200 -10.94 1.33 -16.28
N SER A 201 -10.01 1.24 -15.33
CA SER A 201 -9.61 2.37 -14.48
C SER A 201 -9.04 3.53 -15.30
N VAL A 202 -8.13 3.25 -16.24
CA VAL A 202 -7.55 4.28 -17.12
C VAL A 202 -8.60 4.87 -18.04
N ALA A 203 -9.50 4.04 -18.60
CA ALA A 203 -10.59 4.52 -19.45
C ALA A 203 -11.52 5.48 -18.70
N ALA A 204 -11.87 5.17 -17.45
CA ALA A 204 -12.67 6.04 -16.59
C ALA A 204 -11.97 7.40 -16.34
N LEU A 205 -10.67 7.38 -16.04
CA LEU A 205 -9.88 8.59 -15.85
C LEU A 205 -9.76 9.42 -17.13
N MET A 206 -9.61 8.77 -18.29
CA MET A 206 -9.56 9.47 -19.59
C MET A 206 -10.88 10.17 -19.91
N VAL A 207 -12.01 9.53 -19.62
CA VAL A 207 -13.33 10.15 -19.78
C VAL A 207 -13.45 11.40 -18.90
N GLU A 208 -13.00 11.30 -17.65
CA GLU A 208 -13.07 12.41 -16.70
C GLU A 208 -12.13 13.56 -17.08
N ILE A 209 -10.94 13.29 -17.59
CA ILE A 209 -10.04 14.33 -18.11
C ILE A 209 -10.65 15.06 -19.31
N ARG A 210 -11.28 14.33 -20.23
CA ARG A 210 -11.97 14.97 -21.35
C ARG A 210 -13.10 15.87 -20.90
N ARG A 211 -13.78 15.53 -19.79
CA ARG A 211 -14.81 16.39 -19.19
C ARG A 211 -14.23 17.61 -18.50
N ALA A 212 -13.11 17.45 -17.77
CA ALA A 212 -12.48 18.50 -16.99
C ALA A 212 -11.66 19.50 -17.84
N ALA A 213 -10.88 18.99 -18.80
CA ALA A 213 -9.91 19.76 -19.58
C ALA A 213 -10.30 19.93 -21.06
N GLY A 214 -11.46 19.39 -21.46
CA GLY A 214 -11.97 19.45 -22.85
C GLY A 214 -11.45 18.33 -23.75
N PRO A 215 -12.06 18.15 -24.94
CA PRO A 215 -11.75 17.02 -25.84
C PRO A 215 -10.32 17.06 -26.41
N GLY A 216 -9.68 18.21 -26.43
CA GLY A 216 -8.29 18.39 -26.88
C GLY A 216 -7.21 18.02 -25.87
N ALA A 217 -7.56 17.75 -24.61
CA ALA A 217 -6.61 17.51 -23.53
C ALA A 217 -5.68 16.29 -23.73
N LEU A 218 -6.09 15.32 -24.54
CA LEU A 218 -5.32 14.13 -24.91
C LEU A 218 -5.05 14.09 -26.42
N SER A 219 -4.97 15.25 -27.09
CA SER A 219 -4.67 15.38 -28.51
C SER A 219 -3.26 14.85 -28.85
N ARG A 220 -2.93 14.81 -30.15
CA ARG A 220 -1.62 14.36 -30.62
C ARG A 220 -0.48 15.20 -30.02
N PRO A 221 0.69 14.59 -29.68
CA PRO A 221 1.78 15.32 -29.09
C PRO A 221 2.32 16.38 -30.04
N SER A 222 2.53 17.60 -29.53
CA SER A 222 3.32 18.62 -30.20
C SER A 222 4.80 18.53 -29.77
N ARG A 223 5.73 18.94 -30.62
CA ARG A 223 7.16 19.00 -30.25
C ARG A 223 7.39 19.89 -29.04
N GLU A 224 6.67 21.00 -28.94
CA GLU A 224 6.72 21.92 -27.80
C GLU A 224 6.18 21.30 -26.51
N GLY A 225 5.06 20.56 -26.60
CA GLY A 225 4.49 19.83 -25.47
C GLY A 225 5.39 18.69 -24.98
N ALA A 226 6.08 17.98 -25.89
CA ALA A 226 7.04 16.96 -25.55
C ALA A 226 8.30 17.56 -24.87
N ALA A 227 8.82 18.69 -25.35
CA ALA A 227 9.96 19.39 -24.75
C ALA A 227 9.63 19.93 -23.35
N ALA A 228 8.44 20.51 -23.17
CA ALA A 228 7.93 20.94 -21.87
C ALA A 228 7.73 19.76 -20.91
N ALA A 229 7.26 18.62 -21.41
CA ALA A 229 7.13 17.40 -20.61
C ALA A 229 8.48 16.76 -20.25
N LEU A 230 9.51 16.90 -21.10
CA LEU A 230 10.85 16.41 -20.80
C LEU A 230 11.49 17.13 -19.60
N SER A 231 11.16 18.43 -19.42
CA SER A 231 11.57 19.17 -18.21
C SER A 231 10.96 18.57 -16.92
N LEU A 232 9.86 17.85 -17.01
CA LEU A 232 9.24 17.11 -15.93
C LEU A 232 10.08 15.87 -15.52
N ALA A 233 10.84 15.31 -16.46
CA ALA A 233 11.69 14.15 -16.18
C ALA A 233 12.83 14.46 -15.19
N GLY A 234 13.25 15.74 -15.08
CA GLY A 234 14.21 16.19 -14.06
C GLY A 234 13.77 15.97 -12.62
N GLY A 235 12.47 15.85 -12.36
CA GLY A 235 11.90 15.52 -11.06
C GLY A 235 11.96 14.04 -10.68
N LEU A 236 12.29 13.15 -11.61
CA LEU A 236 12.43 11.70 -11.35
C LEU A 236 13.62 11.36 -10.43
N THR A 237 14.50 12.31 -10.14
CA THR A 237 15.64 12.15 -9.21
C THR A 237 15.30 12.48 -7.75
N SER A 238 14.02 12.67 -7.42
CA SER A 238 13.58 13.01 -6.07
C SER A 238 13.95 11.91 -5.06
N PRO A 239 14.43 12.26 -3.85
CA PRO A 239 14.64 11.31 -2.75
C PRO A 239 13.37 10.51 -2.37
N VAL A 240 12.18 11.02 -2.71
CA VAL A 240 10.91 10.30 -2.56
C VAL A 240 10.90 9.01 -3.37
N LEU A 241 11.44 9.04 -4.60
CA LEU A 241 11.59 7.85 -5.43
C LEU A 241 12.52 6.81 -4.82
N GLY A 242 13.62 7.22 -4.19
CA GLY A 242 14.52 6.31 -3.50
C GLY A 242 13.81 5.50 -2.41
N GLY A 243 12.92 6.11 -1.66
CA GLY A 243 12.09 5.44 -0.66
C GLY A 243 11.09 4.45 -1.29
N LEU A 244 10.43 4.84 -2.39
CA LEU A 244 9.49 3.97 -3.10
C LEU A 244 10.20 2.76 -3.73
N ILE A 245 11.35 2.97 -4.37
CA ILE A 245 12.15 1.91 -4.98
C ILE A 245 12.64 0.93 -3.90
N GLY A 246 13.12 1.42 -2.76
CA GLY A 246 13.61 0.60 -1.66
C GLY A 246 12.57 -0.41 -1.18
N GLY A 247 11.33 0.03 -0.95
CA GLY A 247 10.24 -0.86 -0.56
C GLY A 247 9.91 -1.95 -1.59
N GLN A 248 10.07 -1.66 -2.88
CA GLN A 248 9.82 -2.63 -3.94
C GLN A 248 10.96 -3.64 -4.11
N ILE A 249 12.21 -3.25 -3.85
CA ILE A 249 13.37 -4.16 -3.85
C ILE A 249 13.18 -5.27 -2.81
N PHE A 250 12.63 -4.97 -1.64
CA PHE A 250 12.28 -5.98 -0.65
C PHE A 250 11.42 -7.09 -1.23
N VAL A 251 10.34 -6.71 -1.91
CA VAL A 251 9.38 -7.67 -2.47
C VAL A 251 10.02 -8.51 -3.56
N LEU A 252 10.90 -7.92 -4.38
CA LEU A 252 11.62 -8.65 -5.42
C LEU A 252 12.59 -9.68 -4.84
N ILE A 253 13.40 -9.29 -3.85
CA ILE A 253 14.33 -10.20 -3.17
C ILE A 253 13.57 -11.32 -2.46
N GLU A 254 12.50 -10.99 -1.74
CA GLU A 254 11.67 -11.99 -1.06
C GLU A 254 11.14 -13.02 -2.05
N ARG A 255 10.61 -12.59 -3.20
CA ARG A 255 10.09 -13.51 -4.21
C ARG A 255 11.16 -14.33 -4.89
N ALA A 256 12.31 -13.73 -5.17
CA ALA A 256 13.46 -14.44 -5.72
C ALA A 256 13.95 -15.52 -4.75
N LEU A 257 14.05 -15.22 -3.46
CA LEU A 257 14.43 -16.21 -2.45
C LEU A 257 13.34 -17.27 -2.24
N ALA A 258 12.07 -16.89 -2.25
CA ALA A 258 10.95 -17.82 -2.11
C ALA A 258 10.87 -18.82 -3.26
N SER A 259 11.08 -18.38 -4.50
CA SER A 259 11.05 -19.25 -5.68
C SER A 259 12.08 -20.39 -5.63
N THR A 260 13.12 -20.24 -4.82
CA THR A 260 14.15 -21.28 -4.63
C THR A 260 13.88 -22.21 -3.45
N ILE A 261 12.78 -22.02 -2.68
CA ILE A 261 12.39 -22.93 -1.59
C ILE A 261 11.62 -24.13 -2.15
N GLY A 262 10.69 -23.89 -3.05
CA GLY A 262 9.86 -24.94 -3.66
C GLY A 262 8.53 -24.38 -4.18
N VAL A 263 7.75 -25.27 -4.79
CA VAL A 263 6.43 -24.93 -5.34
C VAL A 263 5.49 -24.53 -4.21
N GLY A 264 4.76 -23.44 -4.43
CA GLY A 264 3.82 -22.89 -3.45
C GLY A 264 4.44 -21.88 -2.48
N ALA A 265 5.76 -21.69 -2.48
CA ALA A 265 6.41 -20.79 -1.53
C ALA A 265 6.11 -19.31 -1.83
N VAL A 266 6.08 -18.92 -3.10
CA VAL A 266 5.80 -17.53 -3.51
C VAL A 266 4.33 -17.18 -3.26
N SER A 267 3.41 -18.06 -3.58
CA SER A 267 1.99 -17.85 -3.33
C SER A 267 1.67 -17.81 -1.83
N THR A 268 2.28 -18.70 -1.03
CA THR A 268 2.17 -18.70 0.43
C THR A 268 2.54 -17.34 1.03
N LEU A 269 3.72 -16.80 0.68
CA LEU A 269 4.14 -15.47 1.12
C LEU A 269 3.22 -14.37 0.62
N SER A 270 2.72 -14.49 -0.62
CA SER A 270 1.85 -13.49 -1.23
C SER A 270 0.49 -13.41 -0.55
N TYR A 271 -0.13 -14.56 -0.26
CA TYR A 271 -1.40 -14.63 0.47
C TYR A 271 -1.25 -14.10 1.88
N ALA A 272 -0.25 -14.56 2.62
CA ALA A 272 0.01 -14.11 3.97
C ALA A 272 0.28 -12.60 4.03
N ARG A 273 1.11 -12.07 3.12
CA ARG A 273 1.43 -10.64 3.01
C ARG A 273 0.18 -9.81 2.70
N GLY A 274 -0.67 -10.26 1.78
CA GLY A 274 -1.90 -9.56 1.40
C GLY A 274 -2.83 -9.35 2.60
N VAL A 275 -2.95 -10.34 3.48
CA VAL A 275 -3.72 -10.26 4.73
C VAL A 275 -2.98 -9.43 5.78
N ALA A 276 -1.70 -9.73 6.05
CA ALA A 276 -0.89 -9.13 7.11
C ALA A 276 -0.82 -7.60 7.03
N PHE A 277 -0.70 -7.04 5.82
CA PHE A 277 -0.49 -5.59 5.66
C PHE A 277 -1.77 -4.79 5.37
N THR A 278 -2.95 -5.41 5.44
CA THR A 278 -4.23 -4.70 5.34
C THR A 278 -4.39 -3.64 6.45
N PRO A 279 -4.00 -3.88 7.72
CA PRO A 279 -4.10 -2.87 8.77
C PRO A 279 -3.25 -1.62 8.56
N THR A 280 -2.30 -1.61 7.63
CA THR A 280 -1.49 -0.41 7.33
C THR A 280 -2.31 0.80 6.88
N ILE A 281 -3.53 0.59 6.38
CA ILE A 281 -4.51 1.66 6.11
C ILE A 281 -4.76 2.51 7.37
N ALA A 282 -4.79 1.88 8.54
CA ALA A 282 -4.98 2.60 9.81
C ALA A 282 -3.80 3.55 10.09
N SER A 283 -2.55 3.10 9.89
CA SER A 283 -1.36 3.95 10.02
C SER A 283 -1.37 5.12 9.02
N GLN A 284 -1.75 4.85 7.76
CA GLN A 284 -1.91 5.90 6.75
C GLN A 284 -2.94 6.94 7.17
N SER A 285 -4.06 6.52 7.75
CA SER A 285 -5.13 7.41 8.22
C SER A 285 -4.66 8.28 9.39
N VAL A 286 -3.92 7.71 10.35
CA VAL A 286 -3.28 8.47 11.44
C VAL A 286 -2.30 9.50 10.88
N ALA A 287 -1.44 9.08 9.94
CA ALA A 287 -0.45 9.95 9.33
C ALA A 287 -1.11 11.12 8.56
N LEU A 288 -2.14 10.86 7.77
CA LEU A 288 -2.90 11.89 7.05
C LEU A 288 -3.60 12.86 7.99
N GLY A 289 -4.10 12.40 9.14
CA GLY A 289 -4.75 13.25 10.14
C GLY A 289 -3.80 14.22 10.84
N VAL A 290 -2.54 13.80 11.03
CA VAL A 290 -1.51 14.59 11.73
C VAL A 290 -0.72 15.50 10.78
N TYR A 291 -0.51 15.07 9.54
CA TYR A 291 0.37 15.68 8.55
C TYR A 291 0.13 17.18 8.32
N PRO A 292 -1.11 17.68 8.03
CA PRO A 292 -1.30 19.11 7.74
C PRO A 292 -1.03 20.02 8.93
N GLY A 293 -1.31 19.53 10.15
CA GLY A 293 -1.00 20.26 11.38
C GLY A 293 0.51 20.36 11.62
N MET A 294 1.22 19.26 11.36
CA MET A 294 2.67 19.19 11.53
C MET A 294 3.42 20.08 10.52
N VAL A 295 2.98 20.13 9.25
CA VAL A 295 3.56 21.02 8.22
C VAL A 295 3.44 22.48 8.68
N ARG A 296 2.24 22.93 9.04
CA ARG A 296 2.02 24.32 9.50
C ARG A 296 2.81 24.68 10.74
N ALA A 297 2.88 23.77 11.72
CA ALA A 297 3.68 23.98 12.94
C ALA A 297 5.17 24.07 12.63
N TYR A 298 5.68 23.22 11.73
CA TYR A 298 7.08 23.26 11.33
C TYR A 298 7.45 24.55 10.57
N GLU A 299 6.59 25.00 9.65
CA GLU A 299 6.74 26.29 8.95
C GLU A 299 6.70 27.48 9.91
N ALA A 300 5.85 27.43 10.94
CA ALA A 300 5.76 28.42 12.01
C ALA A 300 6.91 28.32 13.05
N ARG A 301 7.84 27.36 12.91
CA ARG A 301 8.89 27.03 13.88
C ARG A 301 8.39 26.66 15.28
N ASP A 302 7.14 26.22 15.38
CA ASP A 302 6.54 25.69 16.60
C ASP A 302 6.93 24.21 16.78
N LEU A 303 8.17 23.99 17.24
CA LEU A 303 8.71 22.64 17.45
C LEU A 303 7.98 21.89 18.57
N GLU A 304 7.41 22.56 19.54
CA GLU A 304 6.65 21.92 20.61
C GLU A 304 5.40 21.22 20.03
N HIS A 305 4.68 21.91 19.18
CA HIS A 305 3.52 21.32 18.49
C HIS A 305 3.92 20.16 17.57
N VAL A 306 5.07 20.27 16.86
CA VAL A 306 5.60 19.18 16.02
C VAL A 306 5.99 17.97 16.87
N ARG A 307 6.68 18.16 18.01
CA ARG A 307 7.03 17.09 18.98
C ARG A 307 5.77 16.39 19.51
N GLY A 308 4.80 17.17 19.94
CA GLY A 308 3.52 16.65 20.41
C GLY A 308 2.78 15.83 19.34
N ALA A 309 2.77 16.29 18.09
CA ALA A 309 2.17 15.60 16.97
C ALA A 309 2.93 14.28 16.63
N LEU A 310 4.26 14.29 16.68
CA LEU A 310 5.11 13.11 16.48
C LEU A 310 4.83 12.04 17.53
N VAL A 311 4.87 12.41 18.82
CA VAL A 311 4.62 11.48 19.95
C VAL A 311 3.22 10.87 19.84
N ARG A 312 2.20 11.70 19.58
CA ARG A 312 0.81 11.24 19.42
C ARG A 312 0.69 10.23 18.28
N GLY A 313 1.26 10.57 17.11
CA GLY A 313 1.19 9.71 15.94
C GLY A 313 1.91 8.38 16.12
N ILE A 314 3.12 8.36 16.70
CA ILE A 314 3.85 7.12 17.03
C ILE A 314 3.03 6.28 18.00
N ARG A 315 2.50 6.88 19.08
CA ARG A 315 1.72 6.19 20.11
C ARG A 315 0.50 5.48 19.53
N LEU A 316 -0.28 6.20 18.73
CA LEU A 316 -1.51 5.65 18.14
C LEU A 316 -1.19 4.59 17.08
N THR A 317 -0.19 4.84 16.23
CA THR A 317 0.24 3.89 15.21
C THR A 317 0.76 2.59 15.84
N LEU A 318 1.61 2.70 16.86
CA LEU A 318 2.16 1.53 17.56
C LEU A 318 1.08 0.76 18.32
N PHE A 319 0.15 1.45 18.97
CA PHE A 319 -1.00 0.80 19.62
C PHE A 319 -1.79 -0.05 18.63
N LEU A 320 -2.17 0.53 17.49
CA LEU A 320 -2.91 -0.17 16.44
C LEU A 320 -2.10 -1.35 15.88
N ALA A 321 -0.81 -1.16 15.62
CA ALA A 321 0.07 -2.20 15.11
C ALA A 321 0.16 -3.39 16.08
N LEU A 322 0.33 -3.14 17.38
CA LEU A 322 0.39 -4.17 18.41
C LEU A 322 -0.95 -4.92 18.57
N VAL A 323 -2.08 -4.21 18.49
CA VAL A 323 -3.42 -4.84 18.54
C VAL A 323 -3.63 -5.78 17.35
N PHE A 324 -3.31 -5.35 16.14
CA PHE A 324 -3.43 -6.21 14.95
C PHE A 324 -2.42 -7.36 14.96
N ALA A 325 -1.19 -7.13 15.45
CA ALA A 325 -0.20 -8.19 15.59
C ALA A 325 -0.67 -9.25 16.61
N ALA A 326 -1.22 -8.83 17.74
CA ALA A 326 -1.80 -9.75 18.73
C ALA A 326 -3.00 -10.53 18.17
N PHE A 327 -3.85 -9.87 17.37
CA PHE A 327 -4.95 -10.52 16.69
C PHE A 327 -4.47 -11.60 15.72
N PHE A 328 -3.49 -11.30 14.87
CA PHE A 328 -2.94 -12.29 13.93
C PHE A 328 -2.14 -13.39 14.65
N ALA A 329 -1.45 -13.08 15.75
CA ALA A 329 -0.77 -14.09 16.56
C ALA A 329 -1.77 -15.08 17.19
N ALA A 330 -2.92 -14.59 17.65
CA ALA A 330 -3.93 -15.43 18.28
C ALA A 330 -4.86 -16.14 17.27
N PHE A 331 -5.22 -15.49 16.17
CA PHE A 331 -6.26 -15.95 15.23
C PHE A 331 -5.81 -15.95 13.75
N GLY A 332 -4.50 -15.97 13.49
CA GLY A 332 -3.96 -15.96 12.14
C GLY A 332 -4.38 -17.15 11.29
N HIS A 333 -4.39 -18.36 11.88
CA HIS A 333 -4.85 -19.57 11.20
C HIS A 333 -6.34 -19.47 10.84
N GLU A 334 -7.21 -19.15 11.80
CA GLU A 334 -8.65 -19.00 11.59
C GLU A 334 -8.96 -17.89 10.56
N THR A 335 -8.15 -16.83 10.55
CA THR A 335 -8.27 -15.76 9.55
C THR A 335 -8.02 -16.29 8.15
N ILE A 336 -6.98 -17.09 7.93
CA ILE A 336 -6.69 -17.68 6.63
C ILE A 336 -7.76 -18.70 6.24
N VAL A 337 -8.19 -19.55 7.15
CA VAL A 337 -9.25 -20.53 6.90
C VAL A 337 -10.53 -19.84 6.42
N VAL A 338 -11.01 -18.83 7.15
CA VAL A 338 -12.23 -18.10 6.80
C VAL A 338 -12.09 -17.33 5.48
N LEU A 339 -10.93 -16.77 5.20
CA LEU A 339 -10.74 -15.94 4.01
C LEU A 339 -10.43 -16.75 2.76
N LEU A 340 -9.64 -17.83 2.85
CA LEU A 340 -9.03 -18.47 1.68
C LEU A 340 -9.31 -19.96 1.55
N GLU A 341 -9.66 -20.72 2.62
CA GLU A 341 -9.83 -22.17 2.55
C GLU A 341 -11.09 -22.54 1.79
N ARG A 342 -10.94 -22.65 0.46
CA ARG A 342 -12.00 -23.02 -0.50
C ARG A 342 -11.39 -23.63 -1.75
N GLY A 343 -12.12 -24.56 -2.37
CA GLY A 343 -11.71 -25.16 -3.64
C GLY A 343 -10.33 -25.80 -3.57
N ALA A 344 -9.40 -25.37 -4.42
CA ALA A 344 -8.04 -25.89 -4.47
C ALA A 344 -7.15 -25.45 -3.29
N PHE A 345 -7.59 -24.49 -2.46
CA PHE A 345 -6.85 -24.03 -1.28
C PHE A 345 -7.30 -24.84 -0.06
N GLY A 346 -6.66 -25.98 0.18
CA GLY A 346 -7.01 -26.90 1.26
C GLY A 346 -6.41 -26.52 2.61
N SER A 347 -6.72 -27.30 3.64
CA SER A 347 -6.35 -27.08 5.04
C SER A 347 -4.83 -27.02 5.29
N GLN A 348 -4.04 -27.83 4.56
CA GLN A 348 -2.60 -27.78 4.66
C GLN A 348 -2.04 -26.43 4.17
N SER A 349 -2.56 -25.90 3.07
CA SER A 349 -2.22 -24.55 2.57
C SER A 349 -2.62 -23.50 3.59
N ALA A 350 -3.82 -23.61 4.18
CA ALA A 350 -4.32 -22.68 5.18
C ALA A 350 -3.43 -22.66 6.43
N THR A 351 -2.97 -23.81 6.89
CA THR A 351 -2.04 -23.93 8.02
C THR A 351 -0.69 -23.28 7.73
N THR A 352 -0.11 -23.58 6.55
CA THR A 352 1.19 -23.02 6.16
C THR A 352 1.12 -21.49 6.01
N VAL A 353 0.11 -20.99 5.31
CA VAL A 353 -0.10 -19.54 5.14
C VAL A 353 -0.42 -18.86 6.48
N GLY A 354 -1.15 -19.55 7.37
CA GLY A 354 -1.42 -19.07 8.73
C GLY A 354 -0.15 -18.84 9.55
N HIS A 355 0.81 -19.79 9.53
CA HIS A 355 2.10 -19.62 10.20
C HIS A 355 2.90 -18.44 9.63
N VAL A 356 2.91 -18.28 8.31
CA VAL A 356 3.58 -17.15 7.66
C VAL A 356 2.89 -15.84 7.98
N LEU A 357 1.56 -15.82 8.11
CA LEU A 357 0.80 -14.63 8.54
C LEU A 357 1.21 -14.19 9.95
N VAL A 358 1.32 -15.15 10.89
CA VAL A 358 1.80 -14.87 12.25
C VAL A 358 3.21 -14.28 12.21
N ALA A 359 4.11 -14.84 11.39
CA ALA A 359 5.46 -14.29 11.23
C ALA A 359 5.45 -12.87 10.65
N PHE A 360 4.63 -12.58 9.64
CA PHE A 360 4.47 -11.23 9.09
C PHE A 360 3.85 -10.24 10.07
N SER A 361 3.16 -10.69 11.12
CA SER A 361 2.64 -9.78 12.16
C SER A 361 3.76 -9.00 12.87
N LEU A 362 4.96 -9.57 12.97
CA LEU A 362 6.16 -8.84 13.42
C LEU A 362 6.53 -7.72 12.43
N GLY A 363 6.48 -8.02 11.14
CA GLY A 363 6.75 -7.03 10.09
C GLY A 363 5.72 -5.91 10.06
N LEU A 364 4.47 -6.19 10.40
CA LEU A 364 3.42 -5.19 10.51
C LEU A 364 3.77 -4.10 11.55
N LEU A 365 4.37 -4.48 12.68
CA LEU A 365 4.80 -3.52 13.73
C LEU A 365 5.77 -2.47 13.16
N GLY A 366 6.79 -2.93 12.46
CA GLY A 366 7.76 -2.06 11.83
C GLY A 366 7.19 -1.26 10.69
N ASN A 367 6.48 -1.93 9.77
CA ASN A 367 5.94 -1.31 8.56
C ASN A 367 4.98 -0.16 8.86
N MET A 368 4.07 -0.32 9.82
CA MET A 368 3.18 0.76 10.24
C MET A 368 3.96 1.97 10.79
N GLY A 369 5.05 1.73 11.52
CA GLY A 369 5.96 2.78 12.00
C GLY A 369 6.67 3.51 10.85
N VAL A 370 7.22 2.78 9.87
CA VAL A 370 7.87 3.34 8.68
C VAL A 370 6.88 4.17 7.86
N VAL A 371 5.67 3.67 7.63
CA VAL A 371 4.61 4.39 6.89
C VAL A 371 4.25 5.71 7.57
N PHE A 372 4.15 5.73 8.90
CA PHE A 372 3.88 6.95 9.65
C PHE A 372 5.06 7.92 9.57
N THR A 373 6.28 7.47 9.88
CA THR A 373 7.48 8.33 9.90
C THR A 373 7.85 8.89 8.53
N ALA A 374 7.54 8.19 7.43
CA ALA A 374 7.71 8.72 6.08
C ALA A 374 6.92 10.01 5.88
N ARG A 375 5.69 10.12 6.40
CA ARG A 375 4.89 11.36 6.35
C ARG A 375 5.47 12.45 7.26
N VAL A 376 6.05 12.07 8.40
CA VAL A 376 6.79 13.02 9.26
C VAL A 376 7.97 13.61 8.50
N PHE A 377 8.78 12.80 7.81
CA PHE A 377 9.91 13.27 7.02
C PHE A 377 9.48 14.24 5.90
N TYR A 378 8.31 14.02 5.29
CA TYR A 378 7.76 14.97 4.33
C TYR A 378 7.35 16.29 4.99
N ALA A 379 6.76 16.23 6.20
CA ALA A 379 6.32 17.43 6.92
C ALA A 379 7.49 18.31 7.36
N VAL A 380 8.62 17.70 7.75
CA VAL A 380 9.83 18.43 8.20
C VAL A 380 10.90 18.59 7.12
N ALA A 381 10.54 18.34 5.85
CA ALA A 381 11.41 18.42 4.66
C ALA A 381 12.74 17.63 4.80
N TYR A 382 12.69 16.46 5.46
CA TYR A 382 13.84 15.59 5.69
C TYR A 382 13.78 14.30 4.85
N PHE A 383 13.62 14.45 3.54
CA PHE A 383 13.37 13.35 2.59
C PHE A 383 14.48 12.27 2.58
N ARG A 384 15.75 12.65 2.80
CA ARG A 384 16.88 11.71 2.81
C ARG A 384 16.76 10.67 3.93
N ALA A 385 16.09 11.00 5.04
CA ALA A 385 15.88 10.07 6.13
C ALA A 385 15.06 8.85 5.71
N GLY A 386 14.06 9.04 4.85
CA GLY A 386 13.27 7.93 4.27
C GLY A 386 14.14 6.96 3.46
N VAL A 387 15.09 7.49 2.66
CA VAL A 387 16.01 6.66 1.86
C VAL A 387 16.92 5.84 2.78
N TRP A 388 17.55 6.48 3.78
CA TRP A 388 18.43 5.78 4.73
C TRP A 388 17.69 4.72 5.55
N THR A 389 16.43 4.99 5.91
CA THR A 389 15.57 3.99 6.57
C THR A 389 15.40 2.75 5.70
N GLN A 390 15.11 2.91 4.40
CA GLN A 390 14.94 1.80 3.49
C GLN A 390 16.25 1.05 3.20
N VAL A 391 17.36 1.77 3.06
CA VAL A 391 18.69 1.18 2.85
C VAL A 391 19.08 0.32 4.05
N LEU A 392 18.90 0.82 5.28
CA LEU A 392 19.19 0.06 6.49
C LEU A 392 18.30 -1.18 6.60
N ALA A 393 17.00 -1.01 6.42
CA ALA A 393 16.07 -2.13 6.49
C ALA A 393 16.39 -3.20 5.43
N LEU A 394 16.72 -2.79 4.20
CA LEU A 394 17.10 -3.70 3.13
C LEU A 394 18.41 -4.44 3.45
N ALA A 395 19.41 -3.77 4.01
CA ALA A 395 20.67 -4.38 4.44
C ALA A 395 20.44 -5.44 5.53
N VAL A 396 19.61 -5.12 6.52
CA VAL A 396 19.23 -6.07 7.59
C VAL A 396 18.46 -7.26 7.01
N TYR A 397 17.53 -7.00 6.07
CA TYR A 397 16.82 -8.09 5.41
C TYR A 397 17.76 -9.01 4.64
N ALA A 398 18.66 -8.44 3.83
CA ALA A 398 19.63 -9.22 3.06
C ALA A 398 20.53 -10.10 3.95
N ALA A 399 20.94 -9.56 5.10
CA ALA A 399 21.73 -10.31 6.07
C ALA A 399 20.94 -11.42 6.77
N ALA A 400 19.66 -11.17 7.12
CA ALA A 400 18.82 -12.10 7.88
C ALA A 400 18.11 -13.14 7.00
N ALA A 401 17.79 -12.81 5.74
CA ALA A 401 16.92 -13.63 4.90
C ALA A 401 17.49 -15.01 4.60
N LEU A 402 18.79 -15.12 4.27
CA LEU A 402 19.41 -16.41 3.95
C LEU A 402 19.46 -17.36 5.15
N PRO A 403 20.00 -16.99 6.33
CA PRO A 403 20.03 -17.88 7.48
C PRO A 403 18.62 -18.23 7.99
N MET A 404 17.70 -17.26 8.04
CA MET A 404 16.34 -17.53 8.51
C MET A 404 15.55 -18.40 7.52
N ARG A 405 15.76 -18.21 6.20
CA ARG A 405 15.21 -19.11 5.18
C ARG A 405 15.71 -20.54 5.36
N ALA A 406 17.00 -20.72 5.60
CA ALA A 406 17.58 -22.05 5.81
C ALA A 406 17.01 -22.75 7.05
N ALA A 407 16.71 -21.99 8.11
CA ALA A 407 16.15 -22.52 9.34
C ALA A 407 14.63 -22.79 9.27
N TRP A 408 13.84 -21.90 8.65
CA TRP A 408 12.37 -21.92 8.75
C TRP A 408 11.65 -21.73 7.40
N GLY A 409 12.34 -21.86 6.27
CA GLY A 409 11.74 -21.76 4.94
C GLY A 409 11.03 -20.43 4.70
N THR A 410 9.77 -20.50 4.24
CA THR A 410 8.92 -19.30 3.97
C THR A 410 8.62 -18.49 5.21
N THR A 411 8.42 -19.16 6.36
CA THR A 411 8.22 -18.49 7.66
C THR A 411 9.46 -17.68 8.03
N GLY A 412 10.67 -18.23 7.77
CA GLY A 412 11.93 -17.56 8.00
C GLY A 412 12.09 -16.27 7.19
N LEU A 413 11.66 -16.25 5.93
CA LEU A 413 11.65 -15.02 5.12
C LEU A 413 10.70 -13.95 5.70
N ALA A 414 9.55 -14.36 6.21
CA ALA A 414 8.60 -13.44 6.86
C ALA A 414 9.15 -12.89 8.18
N VAL A 415 9.84 -13.70 8.98
CA VAL A 415 10.53 -13.24 10.21
C VAL A 415 11.67 -12.28 9.87
N ALA A 416 12.50 -12.61 8.87
CA ALA A 416 13.59 -11.73 8.40
C ALA A 416 13.04 -10.35 7.97
N PHE A 417 11.93 -10.34 7.26
CA PHE A 417 11.22 -9.11 6.91
C PHE A 417 10.77 -8.35 8.18
N GLY A 418 10.24 -9.06 9.16
CA GLY A 418 9.83 -8.47 10.45
C GLY A 418 10.98 -7.77 11.17
N VAL A 419 12.14 -8.44 11.27
CA VAL A 419 13.36 -7.88 11.89
C VAL A 419 13.82 -6.63 11.14
N ALA A 420 13.82 -6.68 9.81
CA ALA A 420 14.22 -5.56 8.97
C ALA A 420 13.29 -4.34 9.13
N GLU A 421 11.98 -4.55 9.09
CA GLU A 421 10.97 -3.48 9.25
C GLU A 421 11.00 -2.86 10.65
N ILE A 422 11.15 -3.66 11.71
CA ILE A 422 11.29 -3.16 13.09
C ILE A 422 12.57 -2.33 13.22
N THR A 423 13.68 -2.79 12.65
CA THR A 423 14.95 -2.04 12.66
C THR A 423 14.80 -0.72 11.89
N GLY A 424 14.19 -0.75 10.71
CA GLY A 424 13.89 0.45 9.92
C GLY A 424 12.98 1.42 10.66
N ALA A 425 11.91 0.93 11.30
CA ALA A 425 11.01 1.77 12.09
C ALA A 425 11.72 2.42 13.28
N SER A 426 12.51 1.64 14.02
CA SER A 426 13.27 2.15 15.16
C SER A 426 14.25 3.26 14.73
N PHE A 427 14.98 3.01 13.64
CA PHE A 427 15.91 4.00 13.08
C PHE A 427 15.16 5.26 12.59
N SER A 428 14.04 5.10 11.89
CA SER A 428 13.25 6.23 11.39
C SER A 428 12.65 7.07 12.53
N ILE A 429 12.19 6.44 13.62
CA ILE A 429 11.70 7.12 14.81
C ILE A 429 12.84 7.95 15.46
N VAL A 430 14.04 7.37 15.59
CA VAL A 430 15.20 8.08 16.12
C VAL A 430 15.59 9.28 15.25
N LEU A 431 15.61 9.11 13.92
CA LEU A 431 15.89 10.23 13.00
C LEU A 431 14.83 11.33 13.09
N ALA A 432 13.54 10.97 13.16
CA ALA A 432 12.45 11.92 13.30
C ALA A 432 12.53 12.68 14.64
N ALA A 433 12.80 11.97 15.74
CA ALA A 433 12.95 12.56 17.07
C ALA A 433 14.14 13.55 17.13
N ARG A 434 15.30 13.15 16.60
CA ARG A 434 16.49 14.02 16.52
C ARG A 434 16.24 15.28 15.69
N ARG A 435 15.46 15.17 14.61
CA ARG A 435 15.15 16.32 13.72
C ARG A 435 14.33 17.41 14.41
N VAL A 436 13.60 17.06 15.47
CA VAL A 436 12.75 17.98 16.25
C VAL A 436 13.27 18.17 17.68
N ASP A 437 14.52 17.83 17.96
CA ASP A 437 15.18 17.93 19.27
C ASP A 437 14.37 17.26 20.40
N LEU A 438 13.89 16.05 20.14
CA LEU A 438 13.17 15.21 21.11
C LEU A 438 14.08 14.07 21.57
N ALA A 439 14.28 13.93 22.88
CA ALA A 439 15.11 12.86 23.40
C ALA A 439 14.43 11.49 23.21
N GLY A 440 15.22 10.47 22.87
CA GLY A 440 14.70 9.11 22.66
C GLY A 440 13.99 8.54 23.91
N ARG A 441 14.49 8.86 25.12
CA ARG A 441 13.82 8.50 26.39
C ARG A 441 12.40 9.05 26.51
N ASP A 442 12.17 10.26 25.97
CA ASP A 442 10.86 10.91 26.03
C ASP A 442 9.89 10.26 25.02
N VAL A 443 10.39 9.82 23.86
CA VAL A 443 9.62 9.01 22.91
C VAL A 443 9.25 7.66 23.54
N LEU A 444 10.21 7.00 24.21
CA LEU A 444 9.98 5.75 24.90
C LEU A 444 8.90 5.90 25.98
N ALA A 445 9.06 6.88 26.88
CA ALA A 445 8.15 7.08 28.01
C ALA A 445 6.78 7.59 27.61
N SER A 446 6.67 8.49 26.61
CA SER A 446 5.42 9.15 26.25
C SER A 446 4.66 8.51 25.09
N ALA A 447 5.33 7.71 24.25
CA ALA A 447 4.68 7.05 23.12
C ALA A 447 4.73 5.52 23.21
N ILE A 448 5.92 4.92 23.31
CA ILE A 448 6.09 3.48 23.16
C ILE A 448 5.51 2.72 24.36
N VAL A 449 5.93 3.04 25.57
CA VAL A 449 5.48 2.36 26.79
C VAL A 449 3.96 2.47 26.98
N PRO A 450 3.34 3.65 26.88
CA PRO A 450 1.88 3.76 27.00
C PRO A 450 1.09 3.02 25.94
N ALA A 451 1.62 2.96 24.70
CA ALA A 451 1.00 2.17 23.63
C ALA A 451 1.08 0.67 23.92
N ALA A 452 2.27 0.18 24.32
CA ALA A 452 2.51 -1.23 24.62
C ALA A 452 1.66 -1.73 25.79
N LEU A 453 1.61 -0.98 26.90
CA LEU A 453 0.80 -1.35 28.08
C LEU A 453 -0.69 -1.46 27.74
N ARG A 454 -1.20 -0.54 26.96
CA ARG A 454 -2.61 -0.56 26.56
C ARG A 454 -2.93 -1.65 25.53
N ALA A 455 -2.02 -1.87 24.58
CA ALA A 455 -2.17 -2.98 23.65
C ALA A 455 -2.09 -4.35 24.35
N ALA A 456 -1.30 -4.47 25.42
CA ALA A 456 -1.22 -5.68 26.22
C ALA A 456 -2.58 -6.06 26.85
N VAL A 457 -3.39 -5.08 27.26
CA VAL A 457 -4.75 -5.34 27.76
C VAL A 457 -5.64 -5.94 26.66
N VAL A 458 -5.57 -5.42 25.45
CA VAL A 458 -6.33 -5.96 24.31
C VAL A 458 -5.80 -7.35 23.93
N ALA A 459 -4.49 -7.54 23.94
CA ALA A 459 -3.86 -8.83 23.67
C ALA A 459 -4.28 -9.88 24.71
N ALA A 460 -4.31 -9.52 25.99
CA ALA A 460 -4.80 -10.40 27.05
C ALA A 460 -6.27 -10.81 26.84
N ALA A 461 -7.12 -9.88 26.43
CA ALA A 461 -8.53 -10.18 26.09
C ALA A 461 -8.62 -11.15 24.89
N LEU A 462 -7.83 -10.95 23.84
CA LEU A 462 -7.77 -11.86 22.69
C LEU A 462 -7.24 -13.24 23.06
N CYS A 463 -6.21 -13.30 23.91
CA CYS A 463 -5.68 -14.57 24.44
C CYS A 463 -6.73 -15.30 25.29
N ALA A 464 -7.49 -14.60 26.13
CA ALA A 464 -8.56 -15.19 26.90
C ALA A 464 -9.64 -15.81 26.00
N VAL A 465 -10.05 -15.10 24.95
CA VAL A 465 -10.97 -15.65 23.92
C VAL A 465 -10.39 -16.89 23.28
N ARG A 466 -9.11 -16.88 22.93
CA ARG A 466 -8.41 -18.05 22.35
C ARG A 466 -8.44 -19.25 23.28
N VAL A 467 -8.13 -19.05 24.57
CA VAL A 467 -8.14 -20.11 25.59
C VAL A 467 -9.55 -20.66 25.80
N ILE A 468 -10.58 -19.81 25.88
CA ILE A 468 -11.97 -20.25 26.02
C ILE A 468 -12.37 -21.16 24.86
N PHE A 469 -12.06 -20.79 23.63
CA PHE A 469 -12.40 -21.62 22.47
C PHE A 469 -11.58 -22.92 22.38
N SER A 470 -10.33 -22.92 22.85
CA SER A 470 -9.51 -24.12 22.82
C SER A 470 -9.90 -25.13 23.91
N ALA A 471 -10.27 -24.65 25.09
CA ALA A 471 -10.58 -25.48 26.25
C ALA A 471 -12.06 -25.80 26.42
N GLY A 472 -12.95 -24.84 26.06
CA GLY A 472 -14.37 -24.94 26.40
C GLY A 472 -15.27 -25.41 25.25
N VAL A 473 -15.02 -25.00 24.01
CA VAL A 473 -15.89 -25.26 22.86
C VAL A 473 -15.07 -25.52 21.59
N PRO A 474 -14.34 -26.64 21.51
CA PRO A 474 -13.45 -26.93 20.38
C PRO A 474 -14.18 -27.15 19.06
N SER A 475 -15.48 -27.48 19.08
CA SER A 475 -16.32 -27.66 17.89
C SER A 475 -16.85 -26.37 17.27
N THR A 476 -16.56 -25.20 17.86
CA THR A 476 -17.05 -23.91 17.35
C THR A 476 -16.47 -23.64 15.95
N PRO A 477 -17.30 -23.27 14.94
CA PRO A 477 -16.83 -22.93 13.60
C PRO A 477 -15.80 -21.77 13.62
N ASN A 478 -14.79 -21.84 12.76
CA ASN A 478 -13.74 -20.81 12.66
C ASN A 478 -14.31 -19.40 12.43
N LEU A 479 -15.39 -19.28 11.65
CA LEU A 479 -16.08 -18.01 11.44
C LEU A 479 -16.62 -17.41 12.74
N ALA A 480 -17.23 -18.24 13.61
CA ALA A 480 -17.75 -17.77 14.89
C ALA A 480 -16.61 -17.35 15.84
N ARG A 481 -15.51 -18.14 15.89
CA ARG A 481 -14.32 -17.77 16.67
C ARG A 481 -13.76 -16.43 16.23
N LEU A 482 -13.62 -16.24 14.92
CA LEU A 482 -13.11 -15.00 14.33
C LEU A 482 -14.05 -13.82 14.60
N ALA A 483 -15.38 -14.02 14.47
CA ALA A 483 -16.37 -12.99 14.74
C ALA A 483 -16.32 -12.52 16.23
N VAL A 484 -16.26 -13.47 17.16
CA VAL A 484 -16.12 -13.14 18.61
C VAL A 484 -14.80 -12.44 18.88
N ALA A 485 -13.69 -12.92 18.30
CA ALA A 485 -12.38 -12.27 18.47
C ALA A 485 -12.37 -10.84 17.92
N LEU A 486 -12.99 -10.59 16.77
CA LEU A 486 -13.14 -9.25 16.19
C LEU A 486 -13.98 -8.33 17.08
N VAL A 487 -15.12 -8.84 17.58
CA VAL A 487 -15.99 -8.07 18.49
C VAL A 487 -15.24 -7.75 19.79
N VAL A 488 -14.67 -8.76 20.45
CA VAL A 488 -13.94 -8.56 21.71
C VAL A 488 -12.72 -7.64 21.51
N GLY A 489 -11.94 -7.85 20.45
CA GLY A 489 -10.79 -7.00 20.13
C GLY A 489 -11.19 -5.54 19.86
N THR A 490 -12.30 -5.32 19.14
CA THR A 490 -12.84 -3.99 18.85
C THR A 490 -13.38 -3.33 20.10
N VAL A 491 -14.18 -4.04 20.91
CA VAL A 491 -14.73 -3.52 22.17
C VAL A 491 -13.60 -3.21 23.15
N ALA A 492 -12.70 -4.15 23.39
CA ALA A 492 -11.55 -3.93 24.28
C ALA A 492 -10.68 -2.76 23.80
N GLY A 493 -10.36 -2.69 22.50
CA GLY A 493 -9.62 -1.58 21.92
C GLY A 493 -10.33 -0.24 22.08
N THR A 494 -11.65 -0.20 21.86
CA THR A 494 -12.47 1.00 22.03
C THR A 494 -12.53 1.43 23.49
N VAL A 495 -12.73 0.50 24.42
CA VAL A 495 -12.76 0.78 25.87
C VAL A 495 -11.40 1.32 26.32
N VAL A 496 -10.30 0.67 25.94
CA VAL A 496 -8.94 1.12 26.25
C VAL A 496 -8.65 2.51 25.70
N LEU A 497 -9.07 2.80 24.48
CA LEU A 497 -8.96 4.14 23.90
C LEU A 497 -9.87 5.14 24.62
N TRP A 498 -11.10 4.74 24.95
CA TRP A 498 -12.05 5.63 25.65
C TRP A 498 -11.60 5.99 27.05
N THR A 499 -11.08 5.04 27.81
CA THR A 499 -10.56 5.24 29.17
C THR A 499 -9.21 5.93 29.21
N SER A 500 -8.50 5.97 28.05
CA SER A 500 -7.20 6.62 27.98
C SER A 500 -7.34 8.16 28.02
N ASP A 501 -6.43 8.83 28.74
CA ASP A 501 -6.32 10.29 28.78
C ASP A 501 -5.56 10.86 27.58
N TRP A 502 -5.67 10.20 26.45
CA TRP A 502 -5.01 10.65 25.25
C TRP A 502 -5.71 11.89 24.66
N PRO A 503 -4.99 13.02 24.53
CA PRO A 503 -5.57 14.28 24.08
C PRO A 503 -6.17 14.20 22.67
N GLU A 504 -5.67 13.27 21.84
CA GLU A 504 -6.14 13.02 20.47
C GLU A 504 -7.62 12.63 20.43
N LEU A 505 -8.04 11.85 21.41
CA LEU A 505 -9.40 11.33 21.50
C LEU A 505 -10.38 12.34 22.10
N GLY A 506 -9.89 13.44 22.67
CA GLY A 506 -10.74 14.44 23.32
C GLY A 506 -11.77 15.08 22.38
N ARG A 507 -11.43 15.26 21.08
CA ARG A 507 -12.38 15.74 20.07
C ARG A 507 -13.43 14.69 19.73
N MET A 508 -13.02 13.44 19.56
CA MET A 508 -13.91 12.31 19.28
C MET A 508 -14.85 12.05 20.46
N LYS A 509 -14.33 12.04 21.69
CA LYS A 509 -15.13 11.92 22.92
C LYS A 509 -16.19 13.03 23.03
N ARG A 510 -15.83 14.28 22.71
CA ARG A 510 -16.80 15.41 22.71
C ARG A 510 -17.85 15.26 21.62
N MET A 511 -17.48 14.77 20.43
CA MET A 511 -18.41 14.57 19.31
C MET A 511 -19.42 13.46 19.64
N VAL A 512 -18.97 12.34 20.17
CA VAL A 512 -19.85 11.23 20.57
C VAL A 512 -20.78 11.64 21.72
N ARG A 513 -20.28 12.39 22.74
CA ARG A 513 -21.12 12.93 23.83
C ARG A 513 -22.16 13.94 23.37
N ARG A 514 -22.02 14.52 22.17
CA ARG A 514 -23.05 15.42 21.59
C ARG A 514 -24.07 14.67 20.75
N LEU A 515 -23.79 13.43 20.38
CA LEU A 515 -24.68 12.56 19.61
C LEU A 515 -25.46 11.58 20.50
N ALA A 516 -24.98 11.33 21.72
CA ALA A 516 -25.66 10.62 22.79
C ALA A 516 -26.44 11.60 23.68
#